data_5a27211a01a64d92fed9625691d435fd
#
_entry.id   5a27211a01a64d92fed9625691d435fd
#
_cell.length_a   1.000
_cell.length_b   1.000
_cell.length_c   1.000
_cell.angle_alpha   90.00
_cell.angle_beta   90.00
_cell.angle_gamma   90.00
#
_symmetry.space_group_name_H-M   'P 1'
#
loop_
_entity.id
_entity.type
_entity.pdbx_description
1 polymer ?
#
loop_
_entity_poly.entity_id
_entity_poly.type
_entity_poly.pdbx_seq_one_letter_code
_entity_poly.pdbx_strand_id
1 'polypeptide(L)'
;MLRKVRTENGWVKGIEAADPRITAFKGIPFAAPPVGENRWRAPQPCEDWDGVRECYRFAPISMQSVPGIGDNVYIREWHVDPEIAMDEDCLYLNVWTGAKEVTEKQPVLVWFFGGGLQCGYPAEMEFDGERIARRGVVVVSVNYRVNVFGFLAHPQLTEEQPDAPTNFGSLDQQAALR
;
A
#
# COMPACT_ATOMS: atom_id res chain seq x y z
N MET A 1 21.93 -9.85 2.05
CA MET A 1 20.52 -9.41 2.09
C MET A 1 20.35 -8.19 1.21
N LEU A 2 19.36 -8.20 0.36
CA LEU A 2 19.07 -7.15 -0.59
C LEU A 2 18.41 -5.96 0.12
N ARG A 3 19.17 -4.93 0.46
CA ARG A 3 18.69 -3.73 1.17
C ARG A 3 18.39 -2.55 0.26
N LYS A 4 18.87 -2.59 -0.98
CA LYS A 4 18.69 -1.52 -1.96
C LYS A 4 18.34 -2.15 -3.31
N VAL A 5 17.28 -1.67 -3.92
CA VAL A 5 16.76 -2.18 -5.19
C VAL A 5 16.39 -1.02 -6.10
N ARG A 6 16.58 -1.19 -7.39
CA ARG A 6 16.04 -0.27 -8.39
C ARG A 6 14.65 -0.74 -8.79
N THR A 7 13.68 0.16 -8.66
CA THR A 7 12.33 0.03 -9.22
C THR A 7 12.28 0.74 -10.58
N GLU A 8 11.16 0.67 -11.24
CA GLU A 8 10.91 1.43 -12.48
C GLU A 8 11.17 2.94 -12.27
N ASN A 9 10.68 3.50 -11.18
CA ASN A 9 10.73 4.96 -10.91
C ASN A 9 11.98 5.45 -10.18
N GLY A 10 12.80 4.56 -9.60
CA GLY A 10 14.01 4.99 -8.91
C GLY A 10 14.55 3.95 -7.93
N TRP A 11 15.56 4.36 -7.16
CA TRP A 11 16.14 3.50 -6.16
C TRP A 11 15.37 3.56 -4.84
N VAL A 12 15.13 2.39 -4.24
CA VAL A 12 14.55 2.26 -2.89
C VAL A 12 15.51 1.55 -1.96
N LYS A 13 15.50 1.93 -0.70
CA LYS A 13 16.27 1.30 0.37
C LYS A 13 15.34 0.88 1.49
N GLY A 14 15.40 -0.41 1.84
CA GLY A 14 14.65 -1.01 2.93
C GLY A 14 15.45 -1.09 4.23
N ILE A 15 14.80 -1.51 5.28
CA ILE A 15 15.33 -1.70 6.62
C ILE A 15 15.31 -3.19 6.99
N GLU A 16 16.09 -3.58 7.98
CA GLU A 16 15.98 -4.90 8.58
C GLU A 16 14.61 -5.07 9.26
N ALA A 17 13.97 -6.20 9.02
CA ALA A 17 12.83 -6.64 9.83
C ALA A 17 13.32 -7.14 11.20
N ALA A 18 12.45 -7.67 12.04
CA ALA A 18 12.87 -8.27 13.32
C ALA A 18 13.85 -9.43 13.11
N ASP A 19 13.69 -10.19 12.03
CA ASP A 19 14.70 -11.12 11.55
C ASP A 19 15.64 -10.38 10.56
N PRO A 20 16.94 -10.22 10.86
CA PRO A 20 17.87 -9.48 10.01
C PRO A 20 18.10 -10.11 8.63
N ARG A 21 17.63 -11.34 8.41
CA ARG A 21 17.64 -12.00 7.10
C ARG A 21 16.53 -11.53 6.18
N ILE A 22 15.57 -10.78 6.71
CA ILE A 22 14.47 -10.21 5.95
C ILE A 22 14.67 -8.70 5.81
N THR A 23 14.41 -8.20 4.62
CA THR A 23 14.32 -6.76 4.36
C THR A 23 12.86 -6.36 4.26
N ALA A 24 12.50 -5.31 4.96
CA ALA A 24 11.22 -4.64 4.81
C ALA A 24 11.42 -3.30 4.07
N PHE A 25 10.72 -3.13 2.97
CA PHE A 25 10.58 -1.85 2.28
C PHE A 25 9.17 -1.35 2.57
N LYS A 26 9.02 -0.24 3.27
CA LYS A 26 7.74 0.33 3.68
C LYS A 26 7.52 1.67 3.00
N GLY A 27 6.34 1.87 2.40
CA GLY A 27 5.99 3.14 1.78
C GLY A 27 6.65 3.37 0.41
N ILE A 28 6.63 2.37 -0.47
CA ILE A 28 7.01 2.55 -1.88
C ILE A 28 5.79 3.09 -2.63
N PRO A 29 5.86 4.28 -3.26
CA PRO A 29 4.76 4.77 -4.08
C PRO A 29 4.61 3.92 -5.34
N PHE A 30 3.38 3.59 -5.72
CA PHE A 30 3.07 2.88 -6.96
C PHE A 30 2.24 3.73 -7.94
N ALA A 31 1.75 4.87 -7.49
CA ALA A 31 1.02 5.83 -8.31
C ALA A 31 1.24 7.24 -7.79
N ALA A 32 0.90 8.24 -8.59
CA ALA A 32 0.88 9.64 -8.18
C ALA A 32 -0.13 9.86 -7.05
N PRO A 33 0.09 10.82 -6.14
CA PRO A 33 -0.85 11.16 -5.07
C PRO A 33 -2.25 11.45 -5.62
N PRO A 34 -3.31 10.81 -5.12
CA PRO A 34 -4.68 11.00 -5.58
C PRO A 34 -5.33 12.22 -4.92
N VAL A 35 -4.64 13.36 -4.96
CA VAL A 35 -5.04 14.62 -4.32
C VAL A 35 -5.43 15.67 -5.37
N GLY A 36 -6.18 16.68 -4.98
CA GLY A 36 -6.55 17.78 -5.86
C GLY A 36 -7.25 17.28 -7.12
N GLU A 37 -6.68 17.57 -8.29
CA GLU A 37 -7.22 17.16 -9.59
C GLU A 37 -7.22 15.64 -9.82
N ASN A 38 -6.41 14.89 -9.06
CA ASN A 38 -6.38 13.43 -9.12
C ASN A 38 -7.40 12.76 -8.18
N ARG A 39 -8.07 13.53 -7.32
CA ARG A 39 -9.12 12.98 -6.47
C ARG A 39 -10.27 12.46 -7.34
N TRP A 40 -10.77 11.27 -7.03
CA TRP A 40 -11.79 10.57 -7.81
C TRP A 40 -11.41 10.39 -9.29
N ARG A 41 -10.15 10.12 -9.52
CA ARG A 41 -9.63 9.72 -10.82
C ARG A 41 -8.96 8.35 -10.73
N ALA A 42 -8.82 7.70 -11.88
CA ALA A 42 -7.97 6.52 -11.99
C ALA A 42 -6.55 6.88 -11.50
N PRO A 43 -5.82 5.92 -10.87
CA PRO A 43 -4.46 6.19 -10.42
C PRO A 43 -3.59 6.61 -11.59
N GLN A 44 -2.86 7.70 -11.41
CA GLN A 44 -1.94 8.23 -12.41
C GLN A 44 -0.54 7.63 -12.22
N PRO A 45 0.29 7.60 -13.26
CA PRO A 45 1.66 7.09 -13.15
C PRO A 45 2.44 7.79 -12.04
N CYS A 46 3.24 7.00 -11.31
CA CYS A 46 4.15 7.54 -10.30
C CYS A 46 5.26 8.34 -11.00
N GLU A 47 5.64 9.45 -10.41
CA GLU A 47 6.79 10.22 -10.90
C GLU A 47 8.11 9.51 -10.56
N ASP A 48 9.09 9.65 -11.46
CA ASP A 48 10.45 9.20 -11.21
C ASP A 48 11.12 10.09 -10.15
N TRP A 49 11.99 9.49 -9.37
CA TRP A 49 12.78 10.24 -8.37
C TRP A 49 14.27 10.00 -8.53
N ASP A 50 15.03 11.05 -8.23
CA ASP A 50 16.47 11.00 -8.16
C ASP A 50 16.94 10.48 -6.79
N GLY A 51 18.15 9.89 -6.77
CA GLY A 51 18.76 9.41 -5.54
C GLY A 51 18.14 8.10 -5.04
N VAL A 52 18.07 7.97 -3.72
CA VAL A 52 17.59 6.75 -3.04
C VAL A 52 16.49 7.11 -2.06
N ARG A 53 15.29 6.59 -2.30
CA ARG A 53 14.16 6.73 -1.38
C ARG A 53 14.31 5.76 -0.22
N GLU A 54 14.31 6.30 0.99
CA GLU A 54 14.34 5.50 2.22
C GLU A 54 12.93 5.00 2.56
N CYS A 55 12.71 3.70 2.35
CA CYS A 55 11.42 3.04 2.57
C CYS A 55 11.43 2.33 3.94
N TYR A 56 11.50 3.10 5.01
CA TYR A 56 11.67 2.62 6.38
C TYR A 56 10.40 2.66 7.21
N ARG A 57 9.40 3.42 6.77
CA ARG A 57 8.15 3.64 7.50
C ARG A 57 6.95 3.42 6.59
N PHE A 58 5.88 2.95 7.18
CA PHE A 58 4.60 2.93 6.50
C PHE A 58 4.19 4.34 6.09
N ALA A 59 3.64 4.47 4.90
CA ALA A 59 3.02 5.70 4.44
C ALA A 59 1.64 5.89 5.11
N PRO A 60 1.05 7.10 5.02
CA PRO A 60 -0.29 7.34 5.50
C PRO A 60 -1.30 6.36 4.89
N ILE A 61 -2.29 6.00 5.67
CA ILE A 61 -3.42 5.18 5.21
C ILE A 61 -4.46 6.04 4.50
N SER A 62 -5.30 5.41 3.68
CA SER A 62 -6.42 6.10 3.04
C SER A 62 -7.34 6.76 4.06
N MET A 63 -7.85 7.93 3.74
CA MET A 63 -8.83 8.64 4.57
C MET A 63 -10.03 7.75 4.88
N GLN A 64 -10.32 7.55 6.15
CA GLN A 64 -11.38 6.68 6.66
C GLN A 64 -11.79 7.12 8.07
N SER A 65 -12.76 6.44 8.67
CA SER A 65 -13.03 6.64 10.11
C SER A 65 -11.78 6.30 10.91
N VAL A 66 -11.51 7.08 11.97
CA VAL A 66 -10.32 6.87 12.80
C VAL A 66 -10.30 5.44 13.33
N PRO A 67 -9.26 4.65 13.00
CA PRO A 67 -9.13 3.30 13.50
C PRO A 67 -9.07 3.26 15.03
N GLY A 68 -9.51 2.17 15.65
CA GLY A 68 -9.39 1.99 17.10
C GLY A 68 -10.44 2.75 17.94
N ILE A 69 -11.33 3.53 17.33
CA ILE A 69 -12.43 4.18 18.03
C ILE A 69 -13.68 3.31 17.98
N GLY A 70 -14.17 2.89 19.14
CA GLY A 70 -15.35 2.05 19.29
C GLY A 70 -15.11 0.87 20.21
N ASP A 71 -16.10 -0.01 20.32
CA ASP A 71 -16.09 -1.16 21.23
C ASP A 71 -16.57 -2.43 20.52
N ASN A 72 -15.96 -2.74 19.38
CA ASN A 72 -16.25 -3.98 18.67
C ASN A 72 -15.07 -4.98 18.79
N VAL A 73 -15.33 -6.22 18.45
CA VAL A 73 -14.33 -7.29 18.54
C VAL A 73 -13.07 -7.01 17.70
N TYR A 74 -13.24 -6.41 16.54
CA TYR A 74 -12.13 -6.04 15.66
C TYR A 74 -11.15 -5.10 16.36
N ILE A 75 -11.65 -4.01 16.96
CA ILE A 75 -10.82 -3.02 17.67
C ILE A 75 -10.11 -3.66 18.86
N ARG A 76 -10.76 -4.57 19.56
CA ARG A 76 -10.18 -5.22 20.75
C ARG A 76 -9.12 -6.26 20.41
N GLU A 77 -9.33 -7.01 19.35
CA GLU A 77 -8.53 -8.20 19.04
C GLU A 77 -7.41 -7.92 18.03
N TRP A 78 -7.54 -6.89 17.19
CA TRP A 78 -6.63 -6.60 16.08
C TRP A 78 -5.61 -5.50 16.37
N HIS A 79 -5.42 -5.09 17.61
CA HIS A 79 -4.39 -4.13 18.03
C HIS A 79 -4.31 -2.91 17.09
N VAL A 80 -5.45 -2.34 16.76
CA VAL A 80 -5.57 -1.23 15.80
C VAL A 80 -4.93 0.02 16.38
N ASP A 81 -4.02 0.64 15.63
CA ASP A 81 -3.37 1.88 16.02
C ASP A 81 -4.29 3.08 15.75
N PRO A 82 -4.80 3.78 16.80
CA PRO A 82 -5.66 4.94 16.62
C PRO A 82 -4.89 6.20 16.17
N GLU A 83 -3.57 6.21 16.27
CA GLU A 83 -2.72 7.35 15.92
C GLU A 83 -2.09 7.22 14.53
N ILE A 84 -2.48 6.20 13.76
CA ILE A 84 -1.92 6.02 12.42
C ILE A 84 -2.26 7.22 11.52
N ALA A 85 -1.24 7.73 10.85
CA ALA A 85 -1.41 8.87 9.95
C ALA A 85 -2.34 8.52 8.79
N MET A 86 -3.30 9.41 8.51
CA MET A 86 -4.21 9.30 7.36
C MET A 86 -3.99 10.47 6.42
N ASP A 87 -3.98 10.20 5.12
CA ASP A 87 -3.88 11.22 4.07
C ASP A 87 -4.57 10.70 2.81
N GLU A 88 -4.97 11.61 1.93
CA GLU A 88 -5.37 11.24 0.57
C GLU A 88 -4.16 10.73 -0.24
N ASP A 89 -2.95 11.23 0.03
CA ASP A 89 -1.69 10.68 -0.51
C ASP A 89 -1.37 9.33 0.15
N CYS A 90 -2.02 8.28 -0.32
CA CYS A 90 -2.00 6.96 0.29
C CYS A 90 -1.63 5.81 -0.65
N LEU A 91 -1.30 6.07 -1.93
CA LEU A 91 -1.05 5.02 -2.92
C LEU A 91 0.38 4.47 -2.81
N TYR A 92 0.59 3.70 -1.77
CA TYR A 92 1.88 3.09 -1.43
C TYR A 92 1.72 1.59 -1.19
N LEU A 93 2.81 0.86 -1.41
CA LEU A 93 2.91 -0.55 -1.06
C LEU A 93 4.11 -0.83 -0.17
N ASN A 94 4.11 -1.99 0.46
CA ASN A 94 5.19 -2.45 1.31
C ASN A 94 5.64 -3.83 0.84
N VAL A 95 6.94 -4.13 0.96
CA VAL A 95 7.53 -5.38 0.50
C VAL A 95 8.39 -5.98 1.60
N TRP A 96 8.21 -7.27 1.88
CA TRP A 96 9.11 -8.07 2.71
C TRP A 96 9.75 -9.16 1.86
N THR A 97 11.07 -9.28 1.95
CA THR A 97 11.80 -10.28 1.19
C THR A 97 13.04 -10.79 1.92
N GLY A 98 13.31 -12.09 1.80
CA GLY A 98 14.56 -12.71 2.21
C GLY A 98 15.58 -12.85 1.08
N ALA A 99 15.30 -12.34 -0.11
CA ALA A 99 16.20 -12.42 -1.26
C ALA A 99 17.57 -11.79 -0.96
N LYS A 100 18.60 -12.39 -1.48
CA LYS A 100 19.98 -11.88 -1.39
C LYS A 100 20.36 -11.07 -2.63
N GLU A 101 19.77 -11.42 -3.75
CA GLU A 101 20.03 -10.83 -5.06
C GLU A 101 18.72 -10.59 -5.83
N VAL A 102 18.73 -9.62 -6.74
CA VAL A 102 17.58 -9.28 -7.60
C VAL A 102 17.20 -10.37 -8.59
N THR A 103 18.10 -11.30 -8.83
CA THR A 103 17.91 -12.43 -9.76
C THR A 103 17.19 -13.62 -9.15
N GLU A 104 16.99 -13.63 -7.83
CA GLU A 104 16.21 -14.67 -7.16
C GLU A 104 14.74 -14.52 -7.50
N LYS A 105 14.21 -15.48 -8.24
CA LYS A 105 12.79 -15.52 -8.63
C LYS A 105 11.97 -16.25 -7.57
N GLN A 106 11.72 -15.57 -6.46
CA GLN A 106 10.87 -16.09 -5.41
C GLN A 106 9.38 -15.90 -5.77
N PRO A 107 8.49 -16.77 -5.33
CA PRO A 107 7.05 -16.55 -5.49
C PRO A 107 6.62 -15.27 -4.76
N VAL A 108 5.63 -14.58 -5.31
CA VAL A 108 5.11 -13.32 -4.76
C VAL A 108 3.70 -13.53 -4.24
N LEU A 109 3.45 -13.10 -3.01
CA LEU A 109 2.14 -13.00 -2.40
C LEU A 109 1.76 -11.53 -2.30
N VAL A 110 0.70 -11.13 -2.99
CA VAL A 110 0.16 -9.77 -2.89
C VAL A 110 -1.06 -9.79 -1.99
N TRP A 111 -1.04 -8.94 -0.97
CA TRP A 111 -2.10 -8.80 0.01
C TRP A 111 -2.87 -7.49 -0.18
N PHE A 112 -4.18 -7.62 -0.35
CA PHE A 112 -5.14 -6.52 -0.29
C PHE A 112 -5.98 -6.70 0.97
N PHE A 113 -5.92 -5.73 1.87
CA PHE A 113 -6.63 -5.80 3.14
C PHE A 113 -8.15 -5.77 2.95
N GLY A 114 -8.87 -6.38 3.89
CA GLY A 114 -10.32 -6.33 3.96
C GLY A 114 -10.84 -5.11 4.70
N GLY A 115 -12.16 -5.02 4.87
CA GLY A 115 -12.84 -3.92 5.58
C GLY A 115 -14.08 -3.41 4.84
N GLY A 116 -14.66 -4.25 3.97
CA GLY A 116 -15.89 -3.94 3.23
C GLY A 116 -15.75 -2.76 2.27
N LEU A 117 -14.54 -2.49 1.78
CA LEU A 117 -14.19 -1.34 0.94
C LEU A 117 -14.37 0.02 1.64
N GLN A 118 -14.60 0.03 2.95
CA GLN A 118 -14.88 1.22 3.74
C GLN A 118 -13.71 1.62 4.64
N CYS A 119 -12.93 0.66 5.10
CA CYS A 119 -11.83 0.87 6.05
C CYS A 119 -10.79 -0.26 5.92
N GLY A 120 -9.73 -0.17 6.74
CA GLY A 120 -8.61 -1.09 6.78
C GLY A 120 -7.34 -0.47 6.21
N TYR A 121 -6.20 -1.11 6.48
CA TYR A 121 -4.90 -0.62 6.03
C TYR A 121 -3.81 -1.69 6.12
N PRO A 122 -2.74 -1.60 5.31
CA PRO A 122 -1.72 -2.66 5.24
C PRO A 122 -0.72 -2.65 6.41
N ALA A 123 -0.74 -1.63 7.27
CA ALA A 123 0.17 -1.52 8.40
C ALA A 123 -0.39 -2.15 9.69
N GLU A 124 -1.54 -2.82 9.63
CA GLU A 124 -2.04 -3.61 10.74
C GLU A 124 -1.02 -4.70 11.10
N MET A 125 -0.80 -4.94 12.40
CA MET A 125 0.24 -5.83 12.89
C MET A 125 0.07 -7.26 12.36
N GLU A 126 -1.16 -7.69 12.17
CA GLU A 126 -1.53 -9.01 11.65
C GLU A 126 -1.10 -9.21 10.19
N PHE A 127 -0.88 -8.12 9.45
CA PHE A 127 -0.48 -8.15 8.04
C PHE A 127 1.02 -7.99 7.83
N ASP A 128 1.84 -8.05 8.90
CA ASP A 128 3.29 -8.06 8.74
C ASP A 128 3.77 -9.27 7.95
N GLY A 129 4.42 -9.02 6.84
CA GLY A 129 4.83 -10.05 5.87
C GLY A 129 6.09 -10.82 6.26
N GLU A 130 6.79 -10.45 7.35
CA GLU A 130 8.09 -11.03 7.69
C GLU A 130 8.04 -12.56 7.84
N ARG A 131 7.05 -13.07 8.54
CA ARG A 131 6.94 -14.51 8.83
C ARG A 131 6.75 -15.36 7.57
N ILE A 132 6.06 -14.81 6.58
CA ILE A 132 5.88 -15.46 5.27
C ILE A 132 7.15 -15.31 4.44
N ALA A 133 7.78 -14.13 4.46
CA ALA A 133 9.03 -13.88 3.75
C ALA A 133 10.17 -14.80 4.21
N ARG A 134 10.21 -15.17 5.49
CA ARG A 134 11.16 -16.18 6.00
C ARG A 134 11.02 -17.56 5.35
N ARG A 135 9.91 -17.83 4.66
CA ARG A 135 9.67 -19.09 3.94
C ARG A 135 10.01 -19.00 2.45
N GLY A 136 10.72 -17.96 2.02
CA GLY A 136 11.15 -17.78 0.63
C GLY A 136 10.07 -17.20 -0.29
N VAL A 137 9.15 -16.44 0.26
CA VAL A 137 8.09 -15.74 -0.48
C VAL A 137 8.33 -14.24 -0.39
N VAL A 138 8.22 -13.51 -1.48
CA VAL A 138 8.14 -12.05 -1.44
C VAL A 138 6.70 -11.67 -1.08
N VAL A 139 6.52 -10.92 -0.01
CA VAL A 139 5.20 -10.46 0.42
C VAL A 139 5.05 -8.99 0.07
N VAL A 140 3.98 -8.64 -0.60
CA VAL A 140 3.62 -7.27 -0.96
C VAL A 140 2.28 -6.95 -0.31
N SER A 141 2.20 -5.90 0.51
CA SER A 141 0.93 -5.38 1.01
C SER A 141 0.63 -4.02 0.38
N VAL A 142 -0.58 -3.85 -0.10
CA VAL A 142 -0.97 -2.69 -0.90
C VAL A 142 -1.96 -1.83 -0.14
N ASN A 143 -1.67 -0.53 -0.07
CA ASN A 143 -2.64 0.46 0.37
C ASN A 143 -3.43 0.97 -0.84
N TYR A 144 -4.74 1.05 -0.74
CA TYR A 144 -5.63 1.52 -1.79
C TYR A 144 -6.72 2.40 -1.19
N ARG A 145 -7.31 3.27 -2.01
CA ARG A 145 -8.40 4.15 -1.56
C ARG A 145 -9.63 3.35 -1.18
N VAL A 146 -10.22 3.70 -0.05
CA VAL A 146 -11.43 3.09 0.49
C VAL A 146 -12.56 4.11 0.57
N ASN A 147 -13.77 3.68 0.96
CA ASN A 147 -14.99 4.47 1.15
C ASN A 147 -15.30 5.45 0.00
N VAL A 148 -15.76 6.65 0.30
CA VAL A 148 -16.12 7.68 -0.70
C VAL A 148 -14.93 8.07 -1.59
N PHE A 149 -13.69 7.99 -1.11
CA PHE A 149 -12.51 8.34 -1.90
C PHE A 149 -12.18 7.29 -2.97
N GLY A 150 -12.45 6.01 -2.68
CA GLY A 150 -12.18 4.91 -3.60
C GLY A 150 -13.39 4.43 -4.40
N PHE A 151 -14.62 4.65 -3.89
CA PHE A 151 -15.80 3.97 -4.41
C PHE A 151 -17.03 4.89 -4.58
N LEU A 152 -16.83 6.21 -4.66
CA LEU A 152 -17.93 7.13 -4.98
C LEU A 152 -18.46 6.90 -6.40
N ALA A 153 -19.73 6.53 -6.51
CA ALA A 153 -20.43 6.45 -7.78
C ALA A 153 -21.27 7.70 -7.97
N HIS A 154 -20.90 8.54 -8.95
CA HIS A 154 -21.64 9.76 -9.29
C HIS A 154 -21.71 9.92 -10.80
N PRO A 155 -22.88 10.27 -11.39
CA PRO A 155 -23.01 10.40 -12.84
C PRO A 155 -21.99 11.33 -13.50
N GLN A 156 -21.69 12.48 -12.90
CA GLN A 156 -20.71 13.41 -13.43
C GLN A 156 -19.30 12.82 -13.47
N LEU A 157 -18.90 12.04 -12.44
CA LEU A 157 -17.59 11.36 -12.47
C LEU A 157 -17.50 10.34 -13.60
N THR A 158 -18.62 9.67 -13.90
CA THR A 158 -18.70 8.73 -15.03
C THR A 158 -18.63 9.46 -16.37
N GLU A 159 -19.29 10.61 -16.50
CA GLU A 159 -19.23 11.45 -17.71
C GLU A 159 -17.82 12.00 -17.94
N GLU A 160 -17.13 12.43 -16.89
CA GLU A 160 -15.75 12.94 -16.97
C GLU A 160 -14.73 11.86 -17.32
N GLN A 161 -14.97 10.61 -16.95
CA GLN A 161 -14.04 9.49 -17.12
C GLN A 161 -14.77 8.24 -17.63
N PRO A 162 -15.27 8.23 -18.87
CA PRO A 162 -16.06 7.11 -19.37
C PRO A 162 -15.27 5.80 -19.45
N ASP A 163 -13.94 5.87 -19.62
CA ASP A 163 -13.06 4.71 -19.72
C ASP A 163 -12.58 4.21 -18.34
N ALA A 164 -12.79 4.98 -17.30
CA ALA A 164 -12.40 4.64 -15.91
C ALA A 164 -13.51 5.06 -14.95
N PRO A 165 -14.72 4.53 -15.10
CA PRO A 165 -15.84 4.93 -14.27
C PRO A 165 -15.68 4.36 -12.87
N THR A 166 -15.84 5.17 -11.83
CA THR A 166 -15.95 4.79 -10.42
C THR A 166 -15.14 3.53 -10.01
N ASN A 167 -15.17 3.03 -8.81
CA ASN A 167 -14.30 1.92 -8.35
C ASN A 167 -12.78 2.24 -8.40
N PHE A 168 -12.41 3.48 -8.10
CA PHE A 168 -11.01 3.93 -8.12
C PHE A 168 -10.12 3.10 -7.20
N GLY A 169 -10.62 2.63 -6.04
CA GLY A 169 -9.92 1.72 -5.16
C GLY A 169 -9.57 0.38 -5.81
N SER A 170 -10.42 -0.16 -6.68
CA SER A 170 -10.11 -1.37 -7.45
C SER A 170 -9.08 -1.08 -8.56
N LEU A 171 -9.12 0.10 -9.15
CA LEU A 171 -8.10 0.54 -10.10
C LEU A 171 -6.75 0.75 -9.42
N ASP A 172 -6.74 1.21 -8.16
CA ASP A 172 -5.51 1.30 -7.34
C ASP A 172 -4.90 -0.07 -7.13
N GLN A 173 -5.72 -1.09 -6.79
CA GLN A 173 -5.26 -2.47 -6.65
C GLN A 173 -4.66 -3.00 -7.97
N GLN A 174 -5.29 -2.68 -9.10
CA GLN A 174 -4.80 -3.06 -10.42
C GLN A 174 -3.48 -2.35 -10.77
N ALA A 175 -3.34 -1.07 -10.43
CA ALA A 175 -2.11 -0.31 -10.66
C ALA A 175 -0.94 -0.87 -9.83
N ALA A 176 -1.19 -1.28 -8.59
CA ALA A 176 -0.18 -1.87 -7.72
C ALA A 176 0.34 -3.24 -8.19
N LEU A 177 -0.34 -3.89 -9.13
CA LEU A 177 0.08 -5.18 -9.72
C LEU A 177 0.97 -5.02 -10.97
N ARG A 178 1.22 -3.81 -11.41
CA ARG A 178 2.08 -3.50 -12.57
C ARG A 178 3.50 -3.20 -12.13
#